data_d7674dcf4f3c004db4df3edef3fbb9f6
#
_entry.id   d7674dcf4f3c004db4df3edef3fbb9f6
#
_cell.length_a   1.000
_cell.length_b   1.000
_cell.length_c   1.000
_cell.angle_alpha   90.00
_cell.angle_beta   90.00
_cell.angle_gamma   90.00
#
_symmetry.space_group_name_H-M   'P 1'
#
loop_
_entity.id
_entity.type
_entity.pdbx_description
1 polymer ?
#
loop_
_entity_poly.entity_id
_entity_poly.type
_entity_poly.pdbx_seq_one_letter_code
_entity_poly.pdbx_strand_id
1 'polypeptide(L)'
;MSRRRTAARVALLVVGTASLAAAVYIMVRRIGLNPELDFGAGAYYYADIPEYEKELDWDTYQARLPYWVYVVLFLAWGALMYWLWKHLDQHFNSSVKMNKLNHPAILVVDMLNDFVTGALACDRGKAIVPATQSLLRAAREKGVPVIFCNDCHLPGIDRELKLWGDHAIKGTPGAEVIPELELCDKDYVVPKRRYSGFFQTDLDILLKELGVQTVIITGLHTHMCCRHTSADAYMLGYDVVVAKEATNSFTEEDYLGGLAYLKTCYGADAYTNEELIAAF
;
A
#
# COMPACT_ATOMS: atom_id res chain seq x y z
N MET A 1 -8.64 -8.96 7.73
CA MET A 1 -8.83 -7.72 8.56
C MET A 1 -8.94 -8.11 10.03
N SER A 2 -8.13 -7.52 10.93
CA SER A 2 -8.22 -7.88 12.34
C SER A 2 -9.58 -7.47 12.92
N ARG A 3 -10.19 -8.31 13.76
CA ARG A 3 -11.48 -8.03 14.44
C ARG A 3 -11.46 -6.67 15.16
N ARG A 4 -10.34 -6.26 15.70
CA ARG A 4 -10.15 -4.96 16.39
C ARG A 4 -10.28 -3.77 15.42
N ARG A 5 -9.72 -3.85 14.22
CA ARG A 5 -9.83 -2.80 13.19
C ARG A 5 -11.27 -2.62 12.73
N THR A 6 -11.96 -3.74 12.47
CA THR A 6 -13.38 -3.71 12.09
C THR A 6 -14.23 -3.11 13.21
N ALA A 7 -14.00 -3.51 14.48
CA ALA A 7 -14.72 -2.97 15.62
C ALA A 7 -14.50 -1.46 15.80
N ALA A 8 -13.27 -0.96 15.65
CA ALA A 8 -12.96 0.46 15.76
C ALA A 8 -13.61 1.29 14.63
N ARG A 9 -13.64 0.78 13.39
CA ARG A 9 -14.34 1.43 12.28
C ARG A 9 -15.85 1.49 12.50
N VAL A 10 -16.43 0.39 12.97
CA VAL A 10 -17.86 0.33 13.30
C VAL A 10 -18.19 1.30 14.44
N ALA A 11 -17.37 1.33 15.50
CA ALA A 11 -17.55 2.26 16.60
C ALA A 11 -17.47 3.73 16.13
N LEU A 12 -16.50 4.09 15.26
CA LEU A 12 -16.41 5.42 14.69
C LEU A 12 -17.63 5.80 13.86
N LEU A 13 -18.15 4.89 13.04
CA LEU A 13 -19.37 5.11 12.26
C LEU A 13 -20.58 5.31 13.18
N VAL A 14 -20.74 4.47 14.19
CA VAL A 14 -21.87 4.57 15.14
C VAL A 14 -21.81 5.90 15.92
N VAL A 15 -20.65 6.26 16.45
CA VAL A 15 -20.46 7.53 17.18
C VAL A 15 -20.67 8.71 16.24
N GLY A 16 -20.13 8.67 15.03
CA GLY A 16 -20.31 9.73 14.04
C GLY A 16 -21.78 9.92 13.64
N THR A 17 -22.49 8.82 13.38
CA THR A 17 -23.92 8.87 13.04
C THR A 17 -24.76 9.38 14.22
N ALA A 18 -24.49 8.91 15.43
CA ALA A 18 -25.19 9.34 16.63
C ALA A 18 -24.94 10.84 16.94
N SER A 19 -23.71 11.33 16.77
CA SER A 19 -23.38 12.73 16.96
C SER A 19 -24.08 13.64 15.92
N LEU A 20 -24.15 13.20 14.67
CA LEU A 20 -24.87 13.91 13.64
C LEU A 20 -26.37 13.95 13.92
N ALA A 21 -26.96 12.82 14.30
CA ALA A 21 -28.39 12.75 14.65
C ALA A 21 -28.71 13.64 15.86
N ALA A 22 -27.85 13.65 16.89
CA ALA A 22 -27.99 14.52 18.05
C ALA A 22 -27.89 15.99 17.66
N ALA A 23 -26.94 16.36 16.79
CA ALA A 23 -26.80 17.72 16.27
C ALA A 23 -28.05 18.18 15.52
N VAL A 24 -28.56 17.34 14.60
CA VAL A 24 -29.81 17.61 13.86
C VAL A 24 -31.01 17.75 14.83
N TYR A 25 -31.11 16.86 15.83
CA TYR A 25 -32.19 16.93 16.82
C TYR A 25 -32.12 18.24 17.63
N ILE A 26 -30.93 18.64 18.09
CA ILE A 26 -30.72 19.91 18.80
C ILE A 26 -31.08 21.09 17.91
N MET A 27 -30.64 21.10 16.65
CA MET A 27 -30.96 22.15 15.68
C MET A 27 -32.47 22.30 15.49
N VAL A 28 -33.19 21.19 15.29
CA VAL A 28 -34.63 21.20 15.05
C VAL A 28 -35.43 21.55 16.32
N ARG A 29 -35.07 20.98 17.48
CA ARG A 29 -35.86 21.08 18.71
C ARG A 29 -35.46 22.22 19.63
N ARG A 30 -34.18 22.58 19.71
CA ARG A 30 -33.66 23.55 20.67
C ARG A 30 -33.35 24.91 20.07
N ILE A 31 -32.92 24.93 18.80
CA ILE A 31 -32.58 26.18 18.10
C ILE A 31 -33.75 26.66 17.23
N GLY A 32 -34.82 25.81 17.15
CA GLY A 32 -36.04 26.16 16.44
C GLY A 32 -35.89 26.25 14.91
N LEU A 33 -34.98 25.45 14.32
CA LEU A 33 -34.97 25.25 12.87
C LEU A 33 -36.31 24.61 12.46
N ASN A 34 -37.09 25.35 11.73
CA ASN A 34 -38.29 24.83 11.10
C ASN A 34 -37.94 24.43 9.66
N PRO A 35 -37.92 23.12 9.31
CA PRO A 35 -37.56 22.68 7.96
C PRO A 35 -38.42 23.29 6.86
N GLU A 36 -39.68 23.63 7.17
CA GLU A 36 -40.60 24.25 6.21
C GLU A 36 -40.30 25.72 5.98
N LEU A 37 -39.80 26.43 7.00
CA LEU A 37 -39.50 27.86 6.92
C LEU A 37 -38.05 28.16 6.54
N ASP A 38 -37.09 27.34 7.02
CA ASP A 38 -35.67 27.63 6.85
C ASP A 38 -35.07 27.02 5.55
N PHE A 39 -35.72 26.01 4.94
CA PHE A 39 -35.24 25.35 3.74
C PHE A 39 -36.17 25.45 2.53
N GLY A 40 -37.33 26.03 2.68
CA GLY A 40 -38.29 26.19 1.60
C GLY A 40 -38.36 27.63 1.05
N ALA A 41 -38.91 27.77 -0.14
CA ALA A 41 -39.32 29.07 -0.68
C ALA A 41 -40.36 29.76 0.21
N GLY A 42 -40.84 29.10 1.26
CA GLY A 42 -41.88 29.57 2.18
C GLY A 42 -41.48 30.81 2.98
N ALA A 43 -40.22 30.94 3.40
CA ALA A 43 -39.78 32.13 4.15
C ALA A 43 -39.93 33.44 3.31
N TYR A 44 -39.82 33.34 1.99
CA TYR A 44 -40.04 34.46 1.08
C TYR A 44 -41.51 34.72 0.79
N TYR A 45 -42.33 33.66 0.85
CA TYR A 45 -43.78 33.75 0.49
C TYR A 45 -44.63 34.33 1.63
N TYR A 46 -44.21 34.18 2.88
CA TYR A 46 -44.96 34.62 4.05
C TYR A 46 -44.52 35.99 4.57
N ALA A 47 -43.43 36.60 4.07
CA ALA A 47 -42.95 37.89 4.47
C ALA A 47 -43.96 39.04 4.20
N ASP A 48 -44.89 38.82 3.24
CA ASP A 48 -45.90 39.80 2.83
C ASP A 48 -47.26 39.58 3.50
N ILE A 49 -47.41 38.62 4.46
CA ILE A 49 -48.64 38.35 5.15
C ILE A 49 -48.66 39.03 6.53
N PRO A 50 -49.44 40.13 6.74
CA PRO A 50 -49.38 40.93 7.99
C PRO A 50 -49.72 40.14 9.27
N GLU A 51 -50.47 39.05 9.15
CA GLU A 51 -50.85 38.16 10.29
C GLU A 51 -49.72 37.23 10.71
N TYR A 52 -48.75 36.97 9.85
CA TYR A 52 -47.63 36.05 10.09
C TYR A 52 -46.59 36.66 11.06
N GLU A 53 -46.47 38.01 11.09
CA GLU A 53 -45.60 38.70 12.05
C GLU A 53 -46.02 38.51 13.51
N LYS A 54 -47.29 38.16 13.79
CA LYS A 54 -47.80 37.91 15.13
C LYS A 54 -47.51 36.51 15.68
N GLU A 55 -47.30 35.53 14.79
CA GLU A 55 -47.02 34.15 15.16
C GLU A 55 -45.52 33.81 15.13
N LEU A 56 -44.68 34.65 14.51
CA LEU A 56 -43.25 34.53 14.55
C LEU A 56 -42.71 35.05 15.85
N ASP A 57 -42.13 34.19 16.66
CA ASP A 57 -41.31 34.58 17.81
C ASP A 57 -39.97 35.16 17.29
N TRP A 58 -39.98 36.47 16.99
CA TRP A 58 -38.85 37.21 16.45
C TRP A 58 -37.62 37.14 17.35
N ASP A 59 -37.75 36.98 18.66
CA ASP A 59 -36.64 36.83 19.59
C ASP A 59 -35.93 35.53 19.35
N THR A 60 -36.65 34.43 19.10
CA THR A 60 -36.10 33.15 18.73
C THR A 60 -35.49 33.16 17.31
N TYR A 61 -36.10 33.90 16.37
CA TYR A 61 -35.62 34.01 15.00
C TYR A 61 -34.33 34.84 14.90
N GLN A 62 -34.19 35.90 15.65
CA GLN A 62 -33.00 36.76 15.68
C GLN A 62 -31.79 36.07 16.33
N ALA A 63 -32.02 35.10 17.21
CA ALA A 63 -30.96 34.31 17.86
C ALA A 63 -30.42 33.17 16.95
N ARG A 64 -30.96 32.96 15.76
CA ARG A 64 -30.54 31.88 14.87
C ARG A 64 -29.24 32.20 14.15
N LEU A 65 -28.35 31.21 14.11
CA LEU A 65 -27.14 31.30 13.31
C LEU A 65 -27.48 31.35 11.82
N PRO A 66 -26.82 32.20 11.02
CA PRO A 66 -26.99 32.19 9.57
C PRO A 66 -26.83 30.81 8.96
N TYR A 67 -27.63 30.47 7.94
CA TYR A 67 -27.62 29.15 7.28
C TYR A 67 -26.22 28.66 6.90
N TRP A 68 -25.37 29.56 6.39
CA TRP A 68 -24.00 29.20 6.02
C TRP A 68 -23.16 28.65 7.19
N VAL A 69 -23.45 29.05 8.43
CA VAL A 69 -22.75 28.53 9.63
C VAL A 69 -23.02 27.04 9.80
N TYR A 70 -24.25 26.59 9.59
CA TYR A 70 -24.61 25.16 9.66
C TYR A 70 -23.92 24.36 8.57
N VAL A 71 -23.82 24.90 7.36
CA VAL A 71 -23.06 24.28 6.26
C VAL A 71 -21.60 24.13 6.62
N VAL A 72 -20.97 25.18 7.18
CA VAL A 72 -19.57 25.13 7.61
C VAL A 72 -19.37 24.09 8.71
N LEU A 73 -20.25 24.05 9.72
CA LEU A 73 -20.18 23.07 10.81
C LEU A 73 -20.33 21.63 10.30
N PHE A 74 -21.23 21.40 9.35
CA PHE A 74 -21.41 20.09 8.73
C PHE A 74 -20.17 19.64 7.94
N LEU A 75 -19.59 20.54 7.14
CA LEU A 75 -18.37 20.27 6.39
C LEU A 75 -17.17 20.04 7.32
N ALA A 76 -17.04 20.80 8.39
CA ALA A 76 -16.00 20.64 9.40
C ALA A 76 -16.14 19.28 10.13
N TRP A 77 -17.36 18.88 10.47
CA TRP A 77 -17.65 17.57 11.03
C TRP A 77 -17.27 16.45 10.06
N GLY A 78 -17.64 16.54 8.79
CA GLY A 78 -17.28 15.56 7.76
C GLY A 78 -15.77 15.44 7.59
N ALA A 79 -15.05 16.57 7.56
CA ALA A 79 -13.59 16.59 7.48
C ALA A 79 -12.94 15.95 8.72
N LEU A 80 -13.46 16.21 9.93
CA LEU A 80 -13.01 15.59 11.18
C LEU A 80 -13.21 14.08 11.16
N MET A 81 -14.39 13.61 10.73
CA MET A 81 -14.67 12.17 10.64
C MET A 81 -13.77 11.46 9.62
N TYR A 82 -13.51 12.10 8.48
CA TYR A 82 -12.57 11.60 7.48
C TYR A 82 -11.14 11.55 8.02
N TRP A 83 -10.69 12.60 8.72
CA TRP A 83 -9.38 12.64 9.36
C TRP A 83 -9.22 11.54 10.42
N LEU A 84 -10.21 11.36 11.30
CA LEU A 84 -10.23 10.30 12.30
C LEU A 84 -10.19 8.91 11.66
N TRP A 85 -10.94 8.69 10.57
CA TRP A 85 -10.92 7.44 9.83
C TRP A 85 -9.53 7.14 9.28
N LYS A 86 -8.93 8.13 8.63
CA LYS A 86 -7.57 8.01 8.07
C LYS A 86 -6.53 7.76 9.16
N HIS A 87 -6.65 8.46 10.28
CA HIS A 87 -5.75 8.30 11.43
C HIS A 87 -5.88 6.92 12.07
N LEU A 88 -7.09 6.41 12.26
CA LEU A 88 -7.34 5.04 12.72
C LEU A 88 -6.72 4.02 11.77
N ASP A 89 -6.88 4.20 10.45
CA ASP A 89 -6.29 3.31 9.46
C ASP A 89 -4.76 3.30 9.51
N GLN A 90 -4.14 4.46 9.65
CA GLN A 90 -2.70 4.58 9.84
C GLN A 90 -2.25 3.91 11.14
N HIS A 91 -2.94 4.15 12.24
CA HIS A 91 -2.61 3.56 13.55
C HIS A 91 -2.71 2.03 13.54
N PHE A 92 -3.75 1.47 12.92
CA PHE A 92 -3.89 0.01 12.78
C PHE A 92 -2.94 -0.61 11.75
N ASN A 93 -2.43 0.17 10.81
CA ASN A 93 -1.38 -0.28 9.89
C ASN A 93 0.01 -0.20 10.55
N SER A 94 0.25 0.78 11.42
CA SER A 94 1.52 0.93 12.14
C SER A 94 1.64 0.05 13.40
N SER A 95 0.54 -0.52 13.90
CA SER A 95 0.54 -1.30 15.15
C SER A 95 0.82 -2.80 14.99
N VAL A 96 1.02 -3.30 13.78
CA VAL A 96 1.61 -4.63 13.58
C VAL A 96 3.12 -4.47 13.79
N LYS A 97 3.57 -4.47 15.05
CA LYS A 97 4.98 -4.68 15.36
C LYS A 97 5.37 -5.99 14.68
N MET A 98 6.21 -5.88 13.65
CA MET A 98 6.80 -7.04 13.03
C MET A 98 7.57 -7.80 14.12
N ASN A 99 7.25 -9.06 14.33
CA ASN A 99 8.09 -9.93 15.12
C ASN A 99 9.44 -10.04 14.43
N LYS A 100 10.50 -10.28 15.20
CA LYS A 100 11.83 -10.51 14.63
C LYS A 100 11.71 -11.58 13.53
N LEU A 101 12.25 -11.28 12.36
CA LEU A 101 12.25 -12.21 11.22
C LEU A 101 13.12 -13.44 11.58
N ASN A 102 12.63 -14.61 11.22
CA ASN A 102 13.33 -15.84 11.54
C ASN A 102 14.27 -16.20 10.38
N HIS A 103 15.58 -16.10 10.62
CA HIS A 103 16.63 -16.37 9.61
C HIS A 103 16.30 -15.79 8.23
N PRO A 104 16.21 -14.43 8.10
CA PRO A 104 15.77 -13.80 6.87
C PRO A 104 16.85 -13.81 5.79
N ALA A 105 16.41 -13.79 4.51
CA ALA A 105 17.24 -13.43 3.36
C ALA A 105 16.45 -12.47 2.45
N ILE A 106 17.15 -11.58 1.74
CA ILE A 106 16.54 -10.68 0.75
C ILE A 106 16.67 -11.32 -0.63
N LEU A 107 15.55 -11.48 -1.33
CA LEU A 107 15.50 -11.83 -2.74
C LEU A 107 15.29 -10.56 -3.57
N VAL A 108 16.32 -10.18 -4.32
CA VAL A 108 16.31 -9.03 -5.23
C VAL A 108 15.93 -9.53 -6.61
N VAL A 109 14.70 -9.28 -7.03
CA VAL A 109 14.15 -9.84 -8.26
C VAL A 109 14.28 -8.81 -9.39
N ASP A 110 15.02 -9.17 -10.44
CA ASP A 110 15.12 -8.47 -11.72
C ASP A 110 15.47 -6.97 -11.65
N MET A 111 16.31 -6.58 -10.72
CA MET A 111 16.87 -5.22 -10.69
C MET A 111 18.04 -5.10 -11.67
N LEU A 112 17.71 -5.27 -12.95
CA LEU A 112 18.64 -5.31 -14.09
C LEU A 112 18.57 -4.04 -14.92
N ASN A 113 19.62 -3.79 -15.71
CA ASN A 113 19.63 -2.64 -16.61
C ASN A 113 18.40 -2.63 -17.55
N ASP A 114 18.00 -3.75 -18.13
CA ASP A 114 16.86 -3.78 -19.03
C ASP A 114 15.52 -3.47 -18.34
N PHE A 115 15.37 -3.73 -17.04
CA PHE A 115 14.14 -3.43 -16.31
C PHE A 115 14.13 -2.01 -15.70
N VAL A 116 15.29 -1.39 -15.53
CA VAL A 116 15.39 -0.06 -14.90
C VAL A 116 15.66 1.04 -15.90
N THR A 117 16.54 0.81 -16.89
CA THR A 117 16.97 1.83 -17.86
C THR A 117 16.89 1.38 -19.32
N GLY A 118 16.75 0.07 -19.57
CA GLY A 118 16.82 -0.55 -20.92
C GLY A 118 15.45 -0.94 -21.49
N ALA A 119 15.38 -2.14 -22.11
CA ALA A 119 14.29 -2.58 -22.97
C ALA A 119 12.89 -2.58 -22.32
N LEU A 120 12.79 -2.90 -21.04
CA LEU A 120 11.54 -2.96 -20.26
C LEU A 120 11.48 -1.91 -19.14
N ALA A 121 12.26 -0.83 -19.29
CA ALA A 121 12.34 0.20 -18.27
C ALA A 121 10.99 0.91 -18.05
N CYS A 122 10.71 1.21 -16.78
CA CYS A 122 9.60 2.07 -16.39
C CYS A 122 10.02 3.01 -15.25
N ASP A 123 9.37 4.18 -15.16
CA ASP A 123 9.70 5.18 -14.12
C ASP A 123 9.46 4.64 -12.72
N ARG A 124 8.49 3.76 -12.55
CA ARG A 124 8.18 3.11 -11.28
C ARG A 124 9.26 2.11 -10.87
N GLY A 125 9.93 1.47 -11.82
CA GLY A 125 11.11 0.64 -11.57
C GLY A 125 12.31 1.46 -11.12
N LYS A 126 12.53 2.63 -11.74
CA LYS A 126 13.57 3.58 -11.31
C LYS A 126 13.33 4.13 -9.90
N ALA A 127 12.06 4.38 -9.57
CA ALA A 127 11.67 4.98 -8.30
C ALA A 127 12.03 4.14 -7.07
N ILE A 128 12.12 2.80 -7.20
CA ILE A 128 12.45 1.92 -6.07
C ILE A 128 13.95 1.76 -5.82
N VAL A 129 14.81 2.22 -6.72
CA VAL A 129 16.27 2.03 -6.62
C VAL A 129 16.84 2.56 -5.29
N PRO A 130 16.54 3.79 -4.84
CA PRO A 130 17.06 4.30 -3.57
C PRO A 130 16.59 3.49 -2.36
N ALA A 131 15.34 3.04 -2.35
CA ALA A 131 14.80 2.23 -1.27
C ALA A 131 15.45 0.84 -1.24
N THR A 132 15.59 0.20 -2.40
CA THR A 132 16.28 -1.09 -2.53
C THR A 132 17.73 -0.96 -2.05
N GLN A 133 18.47 0.06 -2.51
CA GLN A 133 19.85 0.32 -2.12
C GLN A 133 20.00 0.47 -0.58
N SER A 134 19.11 1.25 0.04
CA SER A 134 19.11 1.43 1.50
C SER A 134 18.89 0.12 2.25
N LEU A 135 17.94 -0.68 1.79
CA LEU A 135 17.60 -1.98 2.40
C LEU A 135 18.76 -2.97 2.27
N LEU A 136 19.39 -3.07 1.09
CA LEU A 136 20.52 -3.98 0.86
C LEU A 136 21.73 -3.60 1.70
N ARG A 137 22.03 -2.31 1.84
CA ARG A 137 23.12 -1.83 2.70
C ARG A 137 22.93 -2.28 4.14
N ALA A 138 21.73 -2.04 4.70
CA ALA A 138 21.42 -2.44 6.06
C ALA A 138 21.45 -3.96 6.26
N ALA A 139 20.96 -4.73 5.28
CA ALA A 139 21.03 -6.19 5.31
C ALA A 139 22.45 -6.71 5.36
N ARG A 140 23.33 -6.19 4.48
CA ARG A 140 24.74 -6.56 4.42
C ARG A 140 25.47 -6.22 5.73
N GLU A 141 25.21 -5.06 6.33
CA GLU A 141 25.75 -4.65 7.64
C GLU A 141 25.32 -5.58 8.77
N LYS A 142 24.12 -6.13 8.69
CA LYS A 142 23.54 -7.06 9.67
C LYS A 142 23.84 -8.53 9.39
N GLY A 143 24.53 -8.82 8.28
CA GLY A 143 24.81 -10.19 7.86
C GLY A 143 23.60 -10.96 7.34
N VAL A 144 22.55 -10.26 6.92
CA VAL A 144 21.39 -10.86 6.24
C VAL A 144 21.79 -11.17 4.80
N PRO A 145 21.66 -12.44 4.32
CA PRO A 145 22.00 -12.79 2.95
C PRO A 145 21.20 -12.00 1.91
N VAL A 146 21.87 -11.56 0.85
CA VAL A 146 21.27 -10.91 -0.31
C VAL A 146 21.45 -11.82 -1.52
N ILE A 147 20.34 -12.15 -2.18
CA ILE A 147 20.32 -13.04 -3.33
C ILE A 147 19.63 -12.34 -4.50
N PHE A 148 20.35 -12.12 -5.58
CA PHE A 148 19.82 -11.56 -6.82
C PHE A 148 19.24 -12.68 -7.68
N CYS A 149 17.92 -12.67 -7.88
CA CYS A 149 17.19 -13.63 -8.71
C CYS A 149 16.87 -12.95 -10.06
N ASN A 150 17.74 -13.12 -11.03
CA ASN A 150 17.79 -12.29 -12.23
C ASN A 150 17.41 -13.05 -13.49
N ASP A 151 16.58 -12.46 -14.33
CA ASP A 151 16.39 -12.97 -15.69
C ASP A 151 17.70 -13.07 -16.45
N CYS A 152 17.88 -14.20 -17.14
CA CYS A 152 19.07 -14.50 -17.91
C CYS A 152 18.67 -15.38 -19.11
N HIS A 153 18.05 -14.75 -20.10
CA HIS A 153 17.42 -15.43 -21.23
C HIS A 153 18.43 -15.90 -22.29
N LEU A 154 18.15 -17.04 -22.88
CA LEU A 154 18.88 -17.51 -24.07
C LEU A 154 18.29 -16.88 -25.34
N PRO A 155 19.12 -16.23 -26.16
CA PRO A 155 18.64 -15.50 -27.32
C PRO A 155 17.90 -16.42 -28.30
N GLY A 156 16.73 -15.95 -28.75
CA GLY A 156 15.90 -16.64 -29.75
C GLY A 156 15.25 -17.95 -29.29
N ILE A 157 15.52 -18.41 -28.05
CA ILE A 157 15.05 -19.71 -27.54
C ILE A 157 13.97 -19.52 -26.48
N ASP A 158 14.16 -18.58 -25.55
CA ASP A 158 13.28 -18.44 -24.40
C ASP A 158 11.90 -17.93 -24.76
N ARG A 159 10.90 -18.60 -24.18
CA ARG A 159 9.49 -18.36 -24.46
C ARG A 159 9.06 -16.92 -24.15
N GLU A 160 9.61 -16.33 -23.09
CA GLU A 160 9.24 -15.00 -22.62
C GLU A 160 9.63 -13.90 -23.63
N LEU A 161 10.69 -14.11 -24.43
CA LEU A 161 11.10 -13.20 -25.49
C LEU A 161 10.00 -13.00 -26.54
N LYS A 162 9.10 -13.98 -26.73
CA LYS A 162 7.96 -13.85 -27.66
C LYS A 162 6.86 -12.93 -27.14
N LEU A 163 6.79 -12.71 -25.82
CA LEU A 163 5.78 -11.87 -25.18
C LEU A 163 6.29 -10.44 -24.94
N TRP A 164 7.55 -10.33 -24.54
CA TRP A 164 8.12 -9.07 -24.03
C TRP A 164 9.19 -8.47 -24.95
N GLY A 165 9.56 -9.16 -26.05
CA GLY A 165 10.72 -8.81 -26.84
C GLY A 165 12.04 -9.24 -26.21
N ASP A 166 13.14 -8.94 -26.87
CA ASP A 166 14.47 -9.26 -26.36
C ASP A 166 14.79 -8.39 -25.15
N HIS A 167 15.05 -9.03 -24.03
CA HIS A 167 15.42 -8.41 -22.76
C HIS A 167 16.22 -9.40 -21.91
N ALA A 168 17.05 -8.88 -21.02
CA ALA A 168 17.89 -9.65 -20.08
C ALA A 168 18.59 -10.85 -20.77
N ILE A 169 19.08 -10.62 -21.98
CA ILE A 169 19.77 -11.65 -22.76
C ILE A 169 21.11 -11.97 -22.11
N LYS A 170 21.37 -13.25 -21.90
CA LYS A 170 22.61 -13.76 -21.26
C LYS A 170 23.87 -13.16 -21.92
N GLY A 171 24.71 -12.55 -21.10
CA GLY A 171 25.98 -11.99 -21.55
C GLY A 171 25.89 -10.61 -22.19
N THR A 172 24.72 -9.97 -22.15
CA THR A 172 24.55 -8.57 -22.56
C THR A 172 24.51 -7.65 -21.34
N PRO A 173 24.83 -6.37 -21.50
CA PRO A 173 24.69 -5.39 -20.41
C PRO A 173 23.28 -5.29 -19.83
N GLY A 174 22.24 -5.59 -20.65
CA GLY A 174 20.85 -5.59 -20.22
C GLY A 174 20.54 -6.59 -19.11
N ALA A 175 21.25 -7.72 -19.07
CA ALA A 175 21.13 -8.77 -18.06
C ALA A 175 22.00 -8.55 -16.81
N GLU A 176 22.73 -7.46 -16.74
CA GLU A 176 23.55 -7.12 -15.58
C GLU A 176 22.72 -6.38 -14.53
N VAL A 177 23.04 -6.61 -13.24
CA VAL A 177 22.50 -5.84 -12.12
C VAL A 177 22.84 -4.37 -12.30
N ILE A 178 21.89 -3.49 -12.02
CA ILE A 178 22.13 -2.05 -12.10
C ILE A 178 23.29 -1.64 -11.17
N PRO A 179 24.19 -0.76 -11.59
CA PRO A 179 25.39 -0.42 -10.81
C PRO A 179 25.05 0.23 -9.46
N GLU A 180 23.90 0.88 -9.34
CA GLU A 180 23.47 1.52 -8.10
C GLU A 180 23.28 0.54 -6.93
N LEU A 181 23.06 -0.74 -7.20
CA LEU A 181 22.90 -1.76 -6.13
C LEU A 181 24.22 -2.36 -5.65
N GLU A 182 25.33 -1.99 -6.29
CA GLU A 182 26.68 -2.32 -5.83
C GLU A 182 26.83 -3.81 -5.48
N LEU A 183 26.63 -4.70 -6.48
CA LEU A 183 26.82 -6.14 -6.29
C LEU A 183 28.20 -6.44 -5.67
N CYS A 184 28.24 -7.13 -4.54
CA CYS A 184 29.47 -7.40 -3.80
C CYS A 184 29.75 -8.91 -3.67
N ASP A 185 30.97 -9.28 -3.30
CA ASP A 185 31.44 -10.69 -3.23
C ASP A 185 30.64 -11.56 -2.24
N LYS A 186 29.91 -10.96 -1.30
CA LYS A 186 29.09 -11.65 -0.33
C LYS A 186 27.67 -11.91 -0.81
N ASP A 187 27.28 -11.29 -1.92
CA ASP A 187 25.96 -11.49 -2.51
C ASP A 187 25.93 -12.74 -3.38
N TYR A 188 24.77 -13.33 -3.49
CA TYR A 188 24.54 -14.48 -4.36
C TYR A 188 23.79 -14.04 -5.62
N VAL A 189 24.04 -14.71 -6.73
CA VAL A 189 23.32 -14.47 -7.99
C VAL A 189 22.77 -15.78 -8.51
N VAL A 190 21.44 -15.83 -8.65
CA VAL A 190 20.71 -16.97 -9.17
C VAL A 190 20.09 -16.56 -10.52
N PRO A 191 20.65 -17.02 -11.64
CA PRO A 191 20.08 -16.76 -12.96
C PRO A 191 18.80 -17.58 -13.15
N LYS A 192 17.74 -16.92 -13.61
CA LYS A 192 16.46 -17.56 -13.92
C LYS A 192 16.05 -17.32 -15.38
N ARG A 193 15.22 -18.19 -15.91
CA ARG A 193 14.70 -18.10 -17.28
C ARG A 193 13.17 -18.07 -17.32
N ARG A 194 12.56 -17.88 -16.14
CA ARG A 194 11.10 -17.80 -15.93
C ARG A 194 10.84 -16.83 -14.80
N TYR A 195 9.60 -16.38 -14.67
CA TYR A 195 9.20 -15.39 -13.67
C TYR A 195 9.64 -15.74 -12.25
N SER A 196 9.50 -17.00 -11.85
CA SER A 196 9.88 -17.43 -10.51
C SER A 196 11.38 -17.67 -10.38
N GLY A 197 11.99 -17.11 -9.33
CA GLY A 197 13.36 -17.37 -8.94
C GLY A 197 13.64 -18.81 -8.55
N PHE A 198 12.61 -19.60 -8.22
CA PHE A 198 12.75 -21.01 -7.82
C PHE A 198 12.61 -21.99 -8.99
N PHE A 199 11.98 -21.56 -10.10
CA PHE A 199 11.66 -22.49 -11.17
C PHE A 199 12.90 -22.99 -11.92
N GLN A 200 13.27 -24.22 -11.66
CA GLN A 200 14.43 -24.91 -12.26
C GLN A 200 15.77 -24.14 -12.04
N THR A 201 15.91 -23.57 -10.86
CA THR A 201 17.14 -22.94 -10.37
C THR A 201 17.65 -23.67 -9.13
N ASP A 202 18.78 -23.25 -8.62
CA ASP A 202 19.35 -23.74 -7.35
C ASP A 202 18.96 -22.87 -6.13
N LEU A 203 18.02 -21.92 -6.28
CA LEU A 203 17.65 -20.99 -5.21
C LEU A 203 17.19 -21.70 -3.94
N ASP A 204 16.37 -22.74 -4.05
CA ASP A 204 15.88 -23.48 -2.88
C ASP A 204 17.02 -24.20 -2.15
N ILE A 205 17.97 -24.78 -2.90
CA ILE A 205 19.17 -25.41 -2.35
C ILE A 205 19.99 -24.37 -1.59
N LEU A 206 20.26 -23.23 -2.20
CA LEU A 206 21.03 -22.13 -1.61
C LEU A 206 20.39 -21.62 -0.32
N LEU A 207 19.09 -21.37 -0.32
CA LEU A 207 18.37 -20.88 0.87
C LEU A 207 18.40 -21.89 2.01
N LYS A 208 18.29 -23.20 1.72
CA LYS A 208 18.39 -24.27 2.72
C LYS A 208 19.80 -24.37 3.31
N GLU A 209 20.84 -24.28 2.48
CA GLU A 209 22.24 -24.29 2.95
C GLU A 209 22.57 -23.07 3.81
N LEU A 210 21.92 -21.91 3.55
CA LEU A 210 22.02 -20.69 4.36
C LEU A 210 21.12 -20.75 5.61
N GLY A 211 20.30 -21.79 5.79
CA GLY A 211 19.37 -21.93 6.92
C GLY A 211 18.24 -20.90 6.92
N VAL A 212 17.89 -20.35 5.76
CA VAL A 212 16.85 -19.32 5.61
C VAL A 212 15.48 -19.91 5.89
N GLN A 213 14.66 -19.17 6.63
CA GLN A 213 13.26 -19.49 6.90
C GLN A 213 12.29 -18.43 6.41
N THR A 214 12.74 -17.17 6.34
CA THR A 214 11.94 -16.06 5.84
C THR A 214 12.59 -15.43 4.61
N VAL A 215 11.84 -15.26 3.53
CA VAL A 215 12.30 -14.53 2.35
C VAL A 215 11.64 -13.15 2.27
N ILE A 216 12.46 -12.12 2.07
CA ILE A 216 12.02 -10.74 1.89
C ILE A 216 12.10 -10.43 0.39
N ILE A 217 10.95 -10.26 -0.23
CA ILE A 217 10.83 -10.03 -1.67
C ILE A 217 11.01 -8.54 -1.98
N THR A 218 11.93 -8.24 -2.89
CA THR A 218 12.17 -6.90 -3.45
C THR A 218 12.26 -6.96 -4.97
N GLY A 219 12.25 -5.82 -5.65
CA GLY A 219 12.49 -5.71 -7.10
C GLY A 219 11.22 -5.69 -7.94
N LEU A 220 11.31 -6.20 -9.15
CA LEU A 220 10.34 -6.03 -10.23
C LEU A 220 9.86 -7.37 -10.80
N HIS A 221 8.63 -7.45 -11.27
CA HIS A 221 7.52 -6.57 -10.96
C HIS A 221 6.67 -7.25 -9.90
N THR A 222 6.09 -6.47 -8.98
CA THR A 222 5.34 -6.99 -7.83
C THR A 222 4.28 -8.02 -8.22
N HIS A 223 3.53 -7.78 -9.31
CA HIS A 223 2.46 -8.65 -9.80
C HIS A 223 2.93 -9.81 -10.70
N MET A 224 4.23 -9.84 -11.06
CA MET A 224 4.81 -10.84 -11.98
C MET A 224 5.93 -11.65 -11.31
N CYS A 225 7.20 -11.34 -11.57
CA CYS A 225 8.33 -12.13 -11.06
C CYS A 225 8.35 -12.21 -9.54
N CYS A 226 8.11 -11.11 -8.83
CA CYS A 226 7.99 -11.09 -7.38
C CYS A 226 6.84 -11.98 -6.90
N ARG A 227 5.67 -11.90 -7.54
CA ARG A 227 4.50 -12.73 -7.21
C ARG A 227 4.78 -14.22 -7.42
N HIS A 228 5.37 -14.61 -8.56
CA HIS A 228 5.64 -16.01 -8.86
C HIS A 228 6.74 -16.58 -7.96
N THR A 229 7.77 -15.78 -7.67
CA THR A 229 8.82 -16.15 -6.70
C THR A 229 8.23 -16.33 -5.29
N SER A 230 7.31 -15.43 -4.89
CA SER A 230 6.59 -15.56 -3.61
C SER A 230 5.70 -16.78 -3.54
N ALA A 231 5.06 -17.17 -4.67
CA ALA A 231 4.23 -18.36 -4.76
C ALA A 231 5.03 -19.62 -4.47
N ASP A 232 6.16 -19.79 -5.16
CA ASP A 232 7.00 -20.96 -4.99
C ASP A 232 7.66 -20.97 -3.60
N ALA A 233 8.09 -19.81 -3.09
CA ALA A 233 8.61 -19.70 -1.72
C ALA A 233 7.58 -20.19 -0.69
N TYR A 234 6.32 -19.73 -0.78
CA TYR A 234 5.24 -20.17 0.09
C TYR A 234 4.99 -21.68 -0.01
N MET A 235 4.94 -22.22 -1.23
CA MET A 235 4.72 -23.65 -1.45
C MET A 235 5.88 -24.53 -0.95
N LEU A 236 7.11 -23.99 -0.91
CA LEU A 236 8.30 -24.65 -0.36
C LEU A 236 8.43 -24.49 1.17
N GLY A 237 7.51 -23.75 1.81
CA GLY A 237 7.42 -23.62 3.26
C GLY A 237 8.18 -22.44 3.85
N TYR A 238 8.63 -21.49 3.04
CA TYR A 238 9.21 -20.24 3.53
C TYR A 238 8.13 -19.27 3.98
N ASP A 239 8.41 -18.53 5.06
CA ASP A 239 7.66 -17.30 5.37
C ASP A 239 7.99 -16.23 4.33
N VAL A 240 6.96 -15.59 3.77
CA VAL A 240 7.13 -14.60 2.73
C VAL A 240 6.78 -13.21 3.28
N VAL A 241 7.69 -12.26 3.09
CA VAL A 241 7.54 -10.85 3.46
C VAL A 241 7.87 -9.99 2.25
N VAL A 242 7.23 -8.83 2.10
CA VAL A 242 7.44 -7.92 0.97
C VAL A 242 7.98 -6.58 1.47
N ALA A 243 9.06 -6.12 0.87
CA ALA A 243 9.59 -4.77 1.09
C ALA A 243 8.82 -3.78 0.21
N LYS A 244 7.74 -3.19 0.76
CA LYS A 244 6.78 -2.40 -0.03
C LYS A 244 7.36 -1.16 -0.71
N GLU A 245 8.45 -0.62 -0.18
CA GLU A 245 9.15 0.54 -0.75
C GLU A 245 10.21 0.14 -1.79
N ALA A 246 10.63 -1.13 -1.75
CA ALA A 246 11.66 -1.68 -2.61
C ALA A 246 11.09 -2.66 -3.67
N THR A 247 9.78 -2.63 -3.93
CA THR A 247 9.14 -3.33 -5.05
C THR A 247 8.13 -2.42 -5.74
N ASN A 248 7.91 -2.62 -7.02
CA ASN A 248 6.92 -1.86 -7.79
C ASN A 248 6.48 -2.64 -9.04
N SER A 249 5.58 -2.04 -9.83
CA SER A 249 5.06 -2.60 -11.08
C SER A 249 4.95 -1.54 -12.17
N PHE A 250 4.50 -1.90 -13.36
CA PHE A 250 4.32 -0.97 -14.46
C PHE A 250 3.30 0.13 -14.12
N THR A 251 2.20 -0.25 -13.44
CA THR A 251 1.14 0.67 -13.01
C THR A 251 0.92 0.60 -11.50
N GLU A 252 0.25 1.63 -10.95
CA GLU A 252 -0.18 1.62 -9.54
C GLU A 252 -1.18 0.49 -9.26
N GLU A 253 -2.07 0.21 -10.20
CA GLU A 253 -3.07 -0.86 -10.09
C GLU A 253 -2.39 -2.22 -9.99
N ASP A 254 -1.41 -2.51 -10.86
CA ASP A 254 -0.62 -3.73 -10.82
C ASP A 254 0.15 -3.90 -9.51
N TYR A 255 0.72 -2.81 -9.00
CA TYR A 255 1.44 -2.80 -7.74
C TYR A 255 0.51 -3.11 -6.56
N LEU A 256 -0.59 -2.36 -6.43
CA LEU A 256 -1.54 -2.55 -5.34
C LEU A 256 -2.25 -3.91 -5.45
N GLY A 257 -2.64 -4.32 -6.66
CA GLY A 257 -3.22 -5.62 -6.94
C GLY A 257 -2.25 -6.77 -6.61
N GLY A 258 -0.97 -6.61 -6.95
CA GLY A 258 0.10 -7.53 -6.60
C GLY A 258 0.24 -7.71 -5.09
N LEU A 259 0.37 -6.61 -4.34
CA LEU A 259 0.46 -6.65 -2.87
C LEU A 259 -0.78 -7.28 -2.22
N ALA A 260 -1.98 -6.93 -2.70
CA ALA A 260 -3.23 -7.50 -2.19
C ALA A 260 -3.30 -9.01 -2.44
N TYR A 261 -2.87 -9.47 -3.61
CA TYR A 261 -2.81 -10.89 -3.95
C TYR A 261 -1.82 -11.65 -3.05
N LEU A 262 -0.60 -11.14 -2.90
CA LEU A 262 0.44 -11.73 -2.04
C LEU A 262 -0.06 -11.88 -0.61
N LYS A 263 -0.70 -10.84 -0.07
CA LYS A 263 -1.30 -10.88 1.26
C LYS A 263 -2.42 -11.92 1.39
N THR A 264 -3.31 -11.96 0.40
CA THR A 264 -4.50 -12.82 0.47
C THR A 264 -4.17 -14.29 0.27
N CYS A 265 -3.28 -14.59 -0.69
CA CYS A 265 -2.98 -15.96 -1.08
C CYS A 265 -1.85 -16.59 -0.28
N TYR A 266 -0.84 -15.81 0.12
CA TYR A 266 0.36 -16.34 0.78
C TYR A 266 0.60 -15.78 2.19
N GLY A 267 -0.30 -14.94 2.70
CA GLY A 267 -0.12 -14.29 4.00
C GLY A 267 1.03 -13.29 4.02
N ALA A 268 1.63 -12.97 2.87
CA ALA A 268 2.78 -12.10 2.74
C ALA A 268 2.42 -10.66 3.08
N ASP A 269 2.84 -10.21 4.25
CA ASP A 269 2.69 -8.82 4.67
C ASP A 269 3.76 -7.94 4.02
N ALA A 270 3.34 -6.72 3.66
CA ALA A 270 4.23 -5.72 3.10
C ALA A 270 4.63 -4.71 4.19
N TYR A 271 5.94 -4.57 4.42
CA TYR A 271 6.52 -3.70 5.45
C TYR A 271 7.37 -2.60 4.82
N THR A 272 7.54 -1.51 5.55
CA THR A 272 8.51 -0.46 5.18
C THR A 272 9.94 -0.95 5.37
N ASN A 273 10.89 -0.28 4.72
CA ASN A 273 12.30 -0.55 4.96
C ASN A 273 12.69 -0.34 6.42
N GLU A 274 12.14 0.67 7.08
CA GLU A 274 12.39 0.93 8.50
C GLU A 274 11.97 -0.24 9.37
N GLU A 275 10.76 -0.79 9.14
CA GLU A 275 10.24 -1.96 9.86
C GLU A 275 11.10 -3.20 9.62
N LEU A 276 11.53 -3.45 8.37
CA LEU A 276 12.37 -4.58 8.00
C LEU A 276 13.77 -4.49 8.64
N ILE A 277 14.42 -3.33 8.54
CA ILE A 277 15.74 -3.08 9.10
C ILE A 277 15.75 -3.21 10.63
N ALA A 278 14.67 -2.80 11.29
CA ALA A 278 14.51 -2.97 12.73
C ALA A 278 14.33 -4.44 13.16
N ALA A 279 13.95 -5.31 12.22
CA ALA A 279 13.71 -6.73 12.47
C ALA A 279 14.91 -7.65 12.12
N PHE A 280 15.96 -7.12 11.50
CA PHE A 280 17.22 -7.82 11.19
C PHE A 280 18.06 -8.21 12.44
#